data_5a8d77d33f6628831a5470a415de7fbb
#
_entry.id   5a8d77d33f6628831a5470a415de7fbb
#
_cell.length_a   1.000
_cell.length_b   1.000
_cell.length_c   1.000
_cell.angle_alpha   90.00
_cell.angle_beta   90.00
_cell.angle_gamma   90.00
#
_symmetry.space_group_name_H-M   'P 1'
#
loop_
_entity.id
_entity.type
_entity.pdbx_description
1 polymer ?
#
loop_
_entity_poly.entity_id
_entity_poly.type
_entity_poly.pdbx_seq_one_letter_code
_entity_poly.pdbx_strand_id
1 'polypeptide(L)'
;MRRFGALLLLTITLLAGCGGRESPVSPDEAPETALTEQDVINMYTAASAVYDWFDLTTLPLDMEDARTEGDLTYYRVDAENLSLPVSTVAELTDSALPWQPQRVTITSLADLRETAESYLSPEIVDNLFALSPDHYKDFDGVLYATDGGRGSNLYLLDKTVAAEQVDADHWTVTVTFYADSWAFEKPSTTVGYSQAVLDLEHTADGWKFTSFVPSDGLDLEAETVFQFT
;
A
#
# COMPACT_ATOMS: atom_id res chain seq x y z
N MET A 1 7.56 -84.70 34.22
CA MET A 1 7.26 -84.23 35.61
C MET A 1 6.59 -82.85 35.43
N ARG A 2 5.28 -82.79 35.55
CA ARG A 2 4.46 -82.25 36.64
C ARG A 2 4.95 -80.82 37.02
N ARG A 3 4.21 -79.70 36.97
CA ARG A 3 2.85 -79.38 37.47
C ARG A 3 2.46 -78.02 36.91
N PHE A 4 1.25 -77.84 36.46
CA PHE A 4 0.07 -77.20 37.04
C PHE A 4 0.27 -75.76 37.55
N GLY A 5 -0.54 -74.86 37.08
CA GLY A 5 -1.11 -73.81 37.92
C GLY A 5 -1.48 -72.55 37.21
N ALA A 6 -2.69 -72.51 36.97
CA ALA A 6 -3.74 -71.56 37.37
C ALA A 6 -4.05 -70.42 36.48
N LEU A 7 -5.22 -70.57 35.91
CA LEU A 7 -6.09 -69.55 35.21
C LEU A 7 -6.54 -68.48 36.22
N LEU A 8 -6.32 -67.25 35.91
CA LEU A 8 -7.03 -66.18 36.61
C LEU A 8 -7.70 -65.29 35.55
N LEU A 9 -8.99 -65.48 35.38
CA LEU A 9 -9.88 -64.57 34.67
C LEU A 9 -10.00 -63.28 35.50
N LEU A 10 -9.62 -62.17 34.91
CA LEU A 10 -10.02 -60.89 35.43
C LEU A 10 -10.84 -60.14 34.36
N THR A 11 -12.12 -60.11 34.60
CA THR A 11 -13.09 -59.28 33.84
C THR A 11 -12.88 -57.84 34.19
N ILE A 12 -12.51 -57.03 33.24
CA ILE A 12 -12.53 -55.58 33.37
C ILE A 12 -13.59 -55.01 32.45
N THR A 13 -14.58 -54.43 33.07
CA THR A 13 -15.72 -53.71 32.53
C THR A 13 -15.28 -52.54 31.66
N LEU A 14 -15.78 -52.52 30.43
CA LEU A 14 -15.74 -51.35 29.52
C LEU A 14 -16.61 -50.25 30.11
N LEU A 15 -15.98 -49.18 30.56
CA LEU A 15 -16.59 -47.87 30.72
C LEU A 15 -16.31 -47.09 29.42
N ALA A 16 -17.34 -46.95 28.60
CA ALA A 16 -17.35 -46.02 27.49
C ALA A 16 -17.35 -44.58 28.02
N GLY A 17 -16.17 -43.98 28.10
CA GLY A 17 -16.02 -42.54 28.29
C GLY A 17 -15.92 -41.87 26.92
N CYS A 18 -16.95 -41.16 26.48
CA CYS A 18 -16.87 -40.15 25.44
C CYS A 18 -15.99 -39.00 25.96
N GLY A 19 -14.71 -39.12 25.77
CA GLY A 19 -13.78 -37.99 25.90
C GLY A 19 -13.51 -37.43 24.50
N GLY A 20 -14.17 -36.33 24.18
CA GLY A 20 -13.79 -35.53 23.05
C GLY A 20 -12.31 -35.13 23.22
N ARG A 21 -11.51 -35.55 22.25
CA ARG A 21 -10.12 -35.19 22.15
C ARG A 21 -10.15 -33.78 21.58
N GLU A 22 -10.19 -32.77 22.45
CA GLU A 22 -9.78 -31.41 22.06
C GLU A 22 -8.32 -31.52 21.64
N SER A 23 -8.08 -31.34 20.35
CA SER A 23 -6.72 -31.07 19.85
C SER A 23 -6.21 -29.84 20.56
N PRO A 24 -4.97 -29.84 21.07
CA PRO A 24 -4.40 -28.61 21.61
C PRO A 24 -4.36 -27.57 20.48
N VAL A 25 -5.18 -26.54 20.65
CA VAL A 25 -5.08 -25.30 19.86
C VAL A 25 -3.67 -24.79 20.10
N SER A 26 -2.89 -24.67 19.05
CA SER A 26 -1.56 -24.07 19.08
C SER A 26 -1.68 -22.64 19.62
N PRO A 27 -0.93 -22.25 20.67
CA PRO A 27 -1.14 -20.95 21.31
C PRO A 27 -0.48 -19.76 20.59
N ASP A 28 -0.20 -19.83 19.30
CA ASP A 28 0.64 -18.84 18.62
C ASP A 28 0.08 -18.28 17.29
N GLU A 29 -1.22 -18.31 17.06
CA GLU A 29 -1.81 -17.40 16.11
C GLU A 29 -2.56 -16.33 16.88
N ALA A 30 -1.89 -15.21 17.16
CA ALA A 30 -2.61 -13.98 17.48
C ALA A 30 -3.63 -13.75 16.37
N PRO A 31 -4.90 -13.41 16.68
CA PRO A 31 -5.87 -13.16 15.64
C PRO A 31 -5.29 -12.07 14.75
N GLU A 32 -5.13 -12.35 13.46
CA GLU A 32 -4.77 -11.37 12.46
C GLU A 32 -5.80 -10.26 12.58
N THR A 33 -5.36 -9.08 13.04
CA THR A 33 -6.28 -7.98 13.32
C THR A 33 -6.84 -7.54 11.99
N ALA A 34 -8.14 -7.74 11.78
CA ALA A 34 -8.80 -7.37 10.55
C ALA A 34 -8.57 -5.88 10.27
N LEU A 35 -8.26 -5.53 9.00
CA LEU A 35 -8.11 -4.14 8.59
C LEU A 35 -9.40 -3.35 8.87
N THR A 36 -9.23 -2.12 9.30
CA THR A 36 -10.30 -1.13 9.37
C THR A 36 -10.32 -0.28 8.10
N GLU A 37 -11.43 0.42 7.85
CA GLU A 37 -11.53 1.40 6.77
C GLU A 37 -10.37 2.42 6.84
N GLN A 38 -10.03 2.90 8.03
CA GLN A 38 -8.95 3.86 8.23
C GLN A 38 -7.57 3.28 7.89
N ASP A 39 -7.33 2.01 8.20
CA ASP A 39 -6.08 1.34 7.81
C ASP A 39 -5.93 1.30 6.29
N VAL A 40 -7.02 0.98 5.59
CA VAL A 40 -7.05 0.94 4.12
C VAL A 40 -6.82 2.33 3.52
N ILE A 41 -7.43 3.38 4.08
CA ILE A 41 -7.20 4.78 3.66
C ILE A 41 -5.73 5.18 3.89
N ASN A 42 -5.13 4.76 5.00
CA ASN A 42 -3.71 5.01 5.27
C ASN A 42 -2.80 4.26 4.30
N MET A 43 -3.13 3.01 3.97
CA MET A 43 -2.41 2.23 2.96
C MET A 43 -2.49 2.91 1.58
N TYR A 44 -3.69 3.41 1.19
CA TYR A 44 -3.84 4.19 -0.03
C TYR A 44 -2.97 5.45 -0.03
N THR A 45 -2.93 6.17 1.09
CA THR A 45 -2.12 7.39 1.21
C THR A 45 -0.63 7.11 1.03
N ALA A 46 -0.13 6.03 1.64
CA ALA A 46 1.25 5.59 1.47
C ALA A 46 1.53 5.10 0.04
N ALA A 47 0.63 4.29 -0.52
CA ALA A 47 0.72 3.80 -1.90
C ALA A 47 0.73 4.94 -2.92
N SER A 48 -0.09 5.99 -2.70
CA SER A 48 -0.11 7.18 -3.55
C SER A 48 1.24 7.90 -3.57
N ALA A 49 1.87 8.07 -2.40
CA ALA A 49 3.18 8.70 -2.34
C ALA A 49 4.26 7.87 -3.06
N VAL A 50 4.20 6.54 -2.91
CA VAL A 50 5.12 5.62 -3.60
C VAL A 50 4.90 5.67 -5.12
N TYR A 51 3.65 5.67 -5.57
CA TYR A 51 3.30 5.81 -6.98
C TYR A 51 3.82 7.14 -7.56
N ASP A 52 3.62 8.23 -6.82
CA ASP A 52 4.01 9.57 -7.22
C ASP A 52 5.52 9.72 -7.40
N TRP A 53 6.36 8.94 -6.73
CA TRP A 53 7.80 8.96 -6.95
C TRP A 53 8.20 8.57 -8.37
N PHE A 54 7.37 7.82 -9.09
CA PHE A 54 7.62 7.41 -10.47
C PHE A 54 6.98 8.35 -11.51
N ASP A 55 5.95 9.08 -11.12
CA ASP A 55 5.10 9.84 -12.05
C ASP A 55 5.15 11.35 -11.79
N LEU A 56 4.73 11.79 -10.63
CA LEU A 56 4.47 13.19 -10.31
C LEU A 56 5.65 13.91 -9.67
N THR A 57 6.38 13.23 -8.82
CA THR A 57 7.51 13.78 -8.05
C THR A 57 8.70 12.83 -8.13
N THR A 58 9.74 13.12 -7.37
CA THR A 58 10.84 12.18 -7.15
C THR A 58 11.09 12.00 -5.66
N LEU A 59 11.86 10.99 -5.28
CA LEU A 59 12.41 10.86 -3.95
C LEU A 59 13.26 12.09 -3.58
N PRO A 60 13.48 12.39 -2.29
CA PRO A 60 14.40 13.45 -1.88
C PRO A 60 15.78 13.25 -2.48
N LEU A 61 16.39 14.33 -2.98
CA LEU A 61 17.67 14.31 -3.66
C LEU A 61 18.74 15.11 -2.94
N ASP A 62 19.95 14.59 -2.90
CA ASP A 62 21.15 15.34 -2.56
C ASP A 62 21.67 16.01 -3.84
N MET A 63 21.33 17.28 -4.01
CA MET A 63 21.69 18.08 -5.19
C MET A 63 23.21 18.40 -5.27
N GLU A 64 23.98 18.10 -4.22
CA GLU A 64 25.42 18.29 -4.22
C GLU A 64 26.17 17.06 -4.77
N ASP A 65 25.55 15.88 -4.76
CA ASP A 65 26.10 14.65 -5.31
C ASP A 65 25.42 14.30 -6.63
N ALA A 66 26.00 14.78 -7.73
CA ALA A 66 25.48 14.63 -9.08
C ALA A 66 26.37 13.75 -9.96
N ARG A 67 25.72 13.00 -10.87
CA ARG A 67 26.36 12.20 -11.92
C ARG A 67 25.71 12.45 -13.26
N THR A 68 26.51 12.52 -14.32
CA THR A 68 25.99 12.73 -15.67
C THR A 68 26.22 11.49 -16.52
N GLU A 69 25.20 11.07 -17.23
CA GLU A 69 25.27 10.02 -18.24
C GLU A 69 24.48 10.43 -19.48
N GLY A 70 25.18 10.53 -20.61
CA GLY A 70 24.61 11.15 -21.81
C GLY A 70 24.23 12.60 -21.57
N ASP A 71 22.99 12.94 -21.87
CA ASP A 71 22.43 14.28 -21.66
C ASP A 71 21.66 14.42 -20.33
N LEU A 72 21.63 13.35 -19.52
CA LEU A 72 20.91 13.33 -18.23
C LEU A 72 21.85 13.56 -17.06
N THR A 73 21.35 14.34 -16.11
CA THR A 73 22.00 14.52 -14.79
C THR A 73 21.15 13.83 -13.74
N TYR A 74 21.81 12.98 -12.96
CA TYR A 74 21.23 12.23 -11.87
C TYR A 74 21.81 12.75 -10.56
N TYR A 75 20.97 12.85 -9.54
CA TYR A 75 21.34 13.24 -8.20
C TYR A 75 21.15 12.08 -7.25
N ARG A 76 22.02 11.96 -6.26
CA ARG A 76 21.91 10.87 -5.29
C ARG A 76 20.59 10.97 -4.52
N VAL A 77 19.89 9.85 -4.39
CA VAL A 77 18.68 9.78 -3.57
C VAL A 77 19.05 9.87 -2.09
N ASP A 78 18.41 10.80 -1.37
CA ASP A 78 18.53 11.01 0.08
C ASP A 78 17.25 10.58 0.79
N ALA A 79 17.02 9.27 0.82
CA ALA A 79 15.83 8.65 1.37
C ALA A 79 16.14 7.68 2.51
N GLU A 80 17.09 8.05 3.38
CA GLU A 80 17.35 7.31 4.60
C GLU A 80 16.30 7.66 5.66
N ASN A 81 15.61 6.61 6.19
CA ASN A 81 14.60 6.77 7.24
C ASN A 81 13.43 7.70 6.85
N LEU A 82 13.02 7.66 5.58
CA LEU A 82 11.91 8.43 5.03
C LEU A 82 10.58 7.96 5.64
N SER A 83 9.78 8.90 6.15
CA SER A 83 8.44 8.61 6.65
C SER A 83 7.44 8.64 5.49
N LEU A 84 6.73 7.54 5.29
CA LEU A 84 5.60 7.54 4.37
C LEU A 84 4.44 8.33 4.98
N PRO A 85 3.70 9.09 4.16
CA PRO A 85 2.58 9.89 4.65
C PRO A 85 1.45 9.00 5.15
N VAL A 86 0.68 9.52 6.10
CA VAL A 86 -0.59 8.97 6.57
C VAL A 86 -1.67 10.00 6.36
N SER A 87 -2.91 9.54 6.30
CA SER A 87 -4.06 10.44 6.28
C SER A 87 -4.09 11.28 7.58
N THR A 88 -4.37 12.57 7.46
CA THR A 88 -4.47 13.49 8.60
C THR A 88 -5.52 13.09 9.62
N VAL A 89 -6.51 12.32 9.21
CA VAL A 89 -7.53 11.76 10.12
C VAL A 89 -6.91 10.72 11.06
N ALA A 90 -5.91 9.96 10.60
CA ALA A 90 -5.19 8.98 11.43
C ALA A 90 -4.30 9.64 12.50
N GLU A 91 -3.80 10.84 12.26
CA GLU A 91 -3.01 11.59 13.24
C GLU A 91 -3.85 12.05 14.44
N LEU A 92 -5.18 12.14 14.28
CA LEU A 92 -6.11 12.57 15.31
C LEU A 92 -6.73 11.41 16.10
N THR A 93 -6.62 10.19 15.61
CA THR A 93 -7.16 9.01 16.26
C THR A 93 -6.07 8.16 16.86
N ASP A 94 -6.23 7.89 18.13
CA ASP A 94 -5.50 7.04 19.06
C ASP A 94 -4.41 6.12 18.45
N SER A 95 -3.27 6.07 19.13
CA SER A 95 -2.09 5.23 18.86
C SER A 95 -2.34 3.71 18.83
N ALA A 96 -3.60 3.28 18.81
CA ALA A 96 -4.05 1.89 18.78
C ALA A 96 -4.40 1.36 17.39
N LEU A 97 -4.20 2.15 16.32
CA LEU A 97 -4.44 1.67 14.96
C LEU A 97 -3.46 0.53 14.62
N PRO A 98 -3.94 -0.59 14.06
CA PRO A 98 -3.08 -1.71 13.68
C PRO A 98 -2.06 -1.33 12.60
N TRP A 99 -2.39 -0.36 11.73
CA TRP A 99 -1.45 0.17 10.75
C TRP A 99 -0.74 1.42 11.31
N GLN A 100 0.58 1.39 11.30
CA GLN A 100 1.43 2.51 11.72
C GLN A 100 2.18 3.10 10.52
N PRO A 101 2.49 4.42 10.55
CA PRO A 101 3.34 5.03 9.53
C PRO A 101 4.64 4.26 9.40
N GLN A 102 4.93 3.80 8.20
CA GLN A 102 6.17 3.09 7.94
C GLN A 102 7.29 4.07 7.66
N ARG A 103 8.47 3.71 8.16
CA ARG A 103 9.71 4.36 7.78
C ARG A 103 10.47 3.42 6.86
N VAL A 104 10.92 3.97 5.73
CA VAL A 104 11.65 3.22 4.71
C VAL A 104 13.03 3.83 4.50
N THR A 105 13.96 3.00 4.10
CA THR A 105 15.28 3.42 3.66
C THR A 105 15.47 2.90 2.26
N ILE A 106 15.69 3.81 1.31
CA ILE A 106 15.78 3.51 -0.11
C ILE A 106 17.14 4.01 -0.59
N THR A 107 18.08 3.10 -0.77
CA THR A 107 19.46 3.39 -1.18
C THR A 107 19.83 2.73 -2.49
N SER A 108 19.01 1.79 -2.99
CA SER A 108 19.22 1.06 -4.23
C SER A 108 17.92 0.92 -5.04
N LEU A 109 18.03 0.55 -6.31
CA LEU A 109 16.86 0.19 -7.13
C LEU A 109 16.08 -1.00 -6.54
N ALA A 110 16.78 -1.91 -5.86
CA ALA A 110 16.14 -3.04 -5.20
C ALA A 110 15.29 -2.58 -4.03
N ASP A 111 15.78 -1.67 -3.18
CA ASP A 111 15.01 -1.11 -2.05
C ASP A 111 13.80 -0.33 -2.54
N LEU A 112 13.95 0.44 -3.64
CA LEU A 112 12.84 1.17 -4.26
C LEU A 112 11.75 0.22 -4.75
N ARG A 113 12.15 -0.86 -5.44
CA ARG A 113 11.22 -1.89 -5.91
C ARG A 113 10.53 -2.59 -4.74
N GLU A 114 11.27 -3.06 -3.75
CA GLU A 114 10.73 -3.72 -2.56
C GLU A 114 9.73 -2.81 -1.83
N THR A 115 10.07 -1.53 -1.68
CA THR A 115 9.16 -0.54 -1.09
C THR A 115 7.88 -0.38 -1.92
N ALA A 116 7.99 -0.29 -3.23
CA ALA A 116 6.83 -0.18 -4.11
C ALA A 116 5.96 -1.45 -4.07
N GLU A 117 6.58 -2.63 -4.13
CA GLU A 117 5.91 -3.92 -4.03
C GLU A 117 5.32 -4.19 -2.63
N SER A 118 5.68 -3.40 -1.61
CA SER A 118 5.03 -3.47 -0.30
C SER A 118 3.58 -2.95 -0.32
N TYR A 119 3.21 -2.13 -1.30
CA TYR A 119 1.88 -1.53 -1.44
C TYR A 119 1.16 -1.86 -2.74
N LEU A 120 1.91 -2.03 -3.82
CA LEU A 120 1.40 -2.19 -5.18
C LEU A 120 1.70 -3.61 -5.69
N SER A 121 0.85 -4.12 -6.56
CA SER A 121 1.13 -5.41 -7.21
C SER A 121 2.40 -5.33 -8.07
N PRO A 122 3.11 -6.45 -8.26
CA PRO A 122 4.30 -6.49 -9.12
C PRO A 122 4.04 -5.98 -10.54
N GLU A 123 2.84 -6.21 -11.08
CA GLU A 123 2.44 -5.73 -12.41
C GLU A 123 2.41 -4.19 -12.47
N ILE A 124 1.84 -3.54 -11.45
CA ILE A 124 1.85 -2.07 -11.36
C ILE A 124 3.28 -1.56 -11.26
N VAL A 125 4.09 -2.16 -10.40
CA VAL A 125 5.49 -1.74 -10.19
C VAL A 125 6.30 -1.89 -11.48
N ASP A 126 6.17 -3.01 -12.21
CA ASP A 126 6.83 -3.20 -13.50
C ASP A 126 6.41 -2.14 -14.52
N ASN A 127 5.14 -1.78 -14.55
CA ASN A 127 4.64 -0.71 -15.42
C ASN A 127 5.23 0.67 -15.04
N LEU A 128 5.34 0.98 -13.75
CA LEU A 128 5.94 2.24 -13.27
C LEU A 128 7.41 2.36 -13.70
N PHE A 129 8.20 1.29 -13.52
CA PHE A 129 9.59 1.27 -14.01
C PHE A 129 9.70 1.36 -15.52
N ALA A 130 8.73 0.79 -16.26
CA ALA A 130 8.71 0.84 -17.72
C ALA A 130 8.30 2.21 -18.28
N LEU A 131 7.42 2.95 -17.58
CA LEU A 131 6.99 4.30 -17.98
C LEU A 131 8.10 5.35 -17.85
N SER A 132 9.00 5.18 -16.89
CA SER A 132 10.06 6.12 -16.59
C SER A 132 11.44 5.43 -16.48
N PRO A 133 11.92 4.77 -17.57
CA PRO A 133 13.08 3.89 -17.51
C PRO A 133 14.39 4.61 -17.16
N ASP A 134 14.45 5.92 -17.43
CA ASP A 134 15.65 6.75 -17.17
C ASP A 134 15.51 7.61 -15.91
N HIS A 135 14.43 7.46 -15.16
CA HIS A 135 14.17 8.30 -13.98
C HIS A 135 15.06 7.91 -12.81
N TYR A 136 15.19 6.61 -12.55
CA TYR A 136 16.01 6.06 -11.48
C TYR A 136 17.14 5.19 -12.04
N LYS A 137 18.32 5.34 -11.47
CA LYS A 137 19.50 4.60 -11.89
C LYS A 137 20.39 4.20 -10.73
N ASP A 138 20.95 3.01 -10.80
CA ASP A 138 21.96 2.55 -9.85
C ASP A 138 23.35 2.89 -10.41
N PHE A 139 24.16 3.61 -9.62
CA PHE A 139 25.58 3.81 -9.90
C PHE A 139 26.38 3.22 -8.75
N ASP A 140 27.07 2.12 -9.03
CA ASP A 140 27.94 1.41 -8.07
C ASP A 140 27.19 0.95 -6.79
N GLY A 141 25.90 0.57 -6.93
CA GLY A 141 25.06 0.11 -5.83
C GLY A 141 24.40 1.25 -5.02
N VAL A 142 24.45 2.47 -5.54
CA VAL A 142 23.80 3.65 -4.93
C VAL A 142 22.73 4.19 -5.88
N LEU A 143 21.56 4.48 -5.34
CA LEU A 143 20.44 4.98 -6.10
C LEU A 143 20.59 6.47 -6.40
N TYR A 144 20.39 6.81 -7.66
CA TYR A 144 20.30 8.18 -8.16
C TYR A 144 19.01 8.36 -8.94
N ALA A 145 18.53 9.59 -9.02
CA ALA A 145 17.36 9.95 -9.83
C ALA A 145 17.59 11.25 -10.59
N THR A 146 16.89 11.41 -11.71
CA THR A 146 16.77 12.71 -12.37
C THR A 146 15.90 13.63 -11.52
N ASP A 147 16.19 14.93 -11.52
CA ASP A 147 15.33 15.92 -10.88
C ASP A 147 14.05 16.13 -11.70
N GLY A 148 12.92 16.08 -11.01
CA GLY A 148 11.62 16.37 -11.59
C GLY A 148 10.72 15.15 -11.79
N GLY A 149 9.46 15.46 -12.01
CA GLY A 149 8.38 14.60 -12.46
C GLY A 149 7.54 15.36 -13.47
N ARG A 150 6.42 14.80 -13.91
CA ARG A 150 5.45 15.57 -14.69
C ARG A 150 4.81 16.66 -13.83
N GLY A 151 4.29 17.69 -14.45
CA GLY A 151 3.48 18.71 -13.74
C GLY A 151 2.21 18.09 -13.13
N SER A 152 1.80 18.61 -11.97
CA SER A 152 0.53 18.21 -11.33
C SER A 152 -0.68 18.65 -12.15
N ASN A 153 -1.79 17.94 -11.97
CA ASN A 153 -3.08 18.31 -12.53
C ASN A 153 -3.57 19.63 -11.89
N LEU A 154 -3.51 20.72 -12.64
CA LEU A 154 -3.89 22.06 -12.18
C LEU A 154 -5.40 22.23 -11.98
N TYR A 155 -6.20 21.30 -12.47
CA TYR A 155 -7.65 21.29 -12.29
C TYR A 155 -8.12 20.57 -11.03
N LEU A 156 -7.22 19.87 -10.32
CA LEU A 156 -7.55 19.24 -9.06
C LEU A 156 -7.71 20.29 -7.96
N LEU A 157 -8.94 20.39 -7.42
CA LEU A 157 -9.24 21.25 -6.27
C LEU A 157 -9.03 20.51 -4.96
N ASP A 158 -9.57 19.30 -4.86
CA ASP A 158 -9.56 18.46 -3.67
C ASP A 158 -9.83 17.00 -4.04
N LYS A 159 -9.60 16.08 -3.12
CA LYS A 159 -10.00 14.68 -3.26
C LYS A 159 -10.53 14.10 -1.97
N THR A 160 -11.43 13.13 -2.09
CA THR A 160 -11.90 12.32 -0.97
C THR A 160 -11.63 10.85 -1.24
N VAL A 161 -11.43 10.09 -0.18
CA VAL A 161 -11.15 8.66 -0.23
C VAL A 161 -12.13 7.95 0.69
N ALA A 162 -12.75 6.90 0.20
CA ALA A 162 -13.60 6.01 0.97
C ALA A 162 -13.18 4.56 0.69
N ALA A 163 -13.25 3.69 1.68
CA ALA A 163 -12.93 2.28 1.53
C ALA A 163 -14.09 1.42 2.01
N GLU A 164 -14.39 0.35 1.27
CA GLU A 164 -15.45 -0.60 1.57
C GLU A 164 -14.91 -2.03 1.50
N GLN A 165 -15.15 -2.81 2.55
CA GLN A 165 -14.78 -4.21 2.55
C GLN A 165 -15.80 -5.01 1.71
N VAL A 166 -15.29 -5.69 0.69
CA VAL A 166 -16.09 -6.57 -0.18
C VAL A 166 -16.21 -7.96 0.44
N ASP A 167 -15.09 -8.52 0.90
CA ASP A 167 -15.01 -9.80 1.59
C ASP A 167 -13.76 -9.85 2.52
N ALA A 168 -13.38 -11.04 2.99
CA ALA A 168 -12.27 -11.21 3.93
C ALA A 168 -10.91 -10.82 3.32
N ASP A 169 -10.76 -10.96 2.01
CA ASP A 169 -9.50 -10.80 1.29
C ASP A 169 -9.53 -9.64 0.27
N HIS A 170 -10.61 -8.86 0.25
CA HIS A 170 -10.78 -7.81 -0.75
C HIS A 170 -11.47 -6.55 -0.18
N TRP A 171 -10.87 -5.39 -0.47
CA TRP A 171 -11.43 -4.06 -0.26
C TRP A 171 -11.48 -3.30 -1.57
N THR A 172 -12.48 -2.45 -1.74
CA THR A 172 -12.49 -1.41 -2.77
C THR A 172 -12.19 -0.05 -2.14
N VAL A 173 -11.40 0.76 -2.86
CA VAL A 173 -11.09 2.13 -2.46
C VAL A 173 -11.57 3.07 -3.54
N THR A 174 -12.59 3.86 -3.23
CA THR A 174 -13.13 4.88 -4.13
C THR A 174 -12.45 6.20 -3.87
N VAL A 175 -11.75 6.71 -4.88
CA VAL A 175 -11.13 8.04 -4.86
C VAL A 175 -11.95 8.98 -5.73
N THR A 176 -12.45 10.06 -5.15
CA THR A 176 -13.18 11.10 -5.87
C THR A 176 -12.31 12.35 -5.97
N PHE A 177 -12.01 12.75 -7.18
CA PHE A 177 -11.22 13.93 -7.52
C PHE A 177 -12.16 15.05 -7.95
N TYR A 178 -12.13 16.17 -7.25
CA TYR A 178 -12.97 17.32 -7.55
C TYR A 178 -12.23 18.31 -8.44
N ALA A 179 -12.83 18.63 -9.58
CA ALA A 179 -12.25 19.52 -10.57
C ALA A 179 -12.56 20.99 -10.27
N ASP A 180 -11.57 21.86 -10.43
CA ASP A 180 -11.73 23.31 -10.35
C ASP A 180 -12.21 23.91 -11.68
N SER A 181 -12.96 24.99 -11.59
CA SER A 181 -13.44 25.74 -12.77
C SER A 181 -12.33 26.44 -13.54
N TRP A 182 -11.23 26.74 -12.89
CA TRP A 182 -9.98 27.29 -13.40
C TRP A 182 -9.19 27.99 -12.30
N ALA A 183 -8.00 27.53 -12.05
CA ALA A 183 -7.22 27.94 -10.89
C ALA A 183 -6.69 29.39 -10.91
N PHE A 184 -6.65 30.06 -12.06
CA PHE A 184 -5.86 31.28 -12.19
C PHE A 184 -6.66 32.58 -12.38
N GLU A 185 -7.93 32.53 -12.71
CA GLU A 185 -8.70 33.72 -13.09
C GLU A 185 -9.95 34.00 -12.24
N LYS A 186 -10.40 33.04 -11.41
CA LYS A 186 -11.64 33.16 -10.60
C LYS A 186 -11.47 32.47 -9.25
N PRO A 187 -12.33 32.78 -8.28
CA PRO A 187 -12.40 31.97 -7.07
C PRO A 187 -12.64 30.51 -7.45
N SER A 188 -11.84 29.61 -6.86
CA SER A 188 -11.95 28.17 -7.07
C SER A 188 -13.36 27.70 -6.78
N THR A 189 -13.97 27.00 -7.72
CA THR A 189 -15.32 26.45 -7.59
C THR A 189 -15.31 25.06 -8.16
N THR A 190 -15.77 24.09 -7.39
CA THR A 190 -15.96 22.72 -7.89
C THR A 190 -16.95 22.72 -9.04
N VAL A 191 -16.54 22.26 -10.21
CA VAL A 191 -17.37 22.21 -11.42
C VAL A 191 -17.67 20.79 -11.87
N GLY A 192 -16.94 19.82 -11.37
CA GLY A 192 -17.15 18.41 -11.68
C GLY A 192 -16.32 17.52 -10.77
N TYR A 193 -16.42 16.24 -11.00
CA TYR A 193 -15.60 15.25 -10.35
C TYR A 193 -15.27 14.11 -11.30
N SER A 194 -14.19 13.38 -10.99
CA SER A 194 -13.85 12.09 -11.56
C SER A 194 -13.72 11.07 -10.45
N GLN A 195 -14.02 9.82 -10.70
CA GLN A 195 -13.86 8.77 -9.72
C GLN A 195 -12.99 7.64 -10.26
N ALA A 196 -12.17 7.10 -9.38
CA ALA A 196 -11.49 5.84 -9.59
C ALA A 196 -11.90 4.87 -8.47
N VAL A 197 -12.13 3.63 -8.84
CA VAL A 197 -12.34 2.52 -7.90
C VAL A 197 -11.11 1.63 -8.00
N LEU A 198 -10.41 1.47 -6.90
CA LEU A 198 -9.19 0.71 -6.79
C LEU A 198 -9.46 -0.56 -6.00
N ASP A 199 -8.77 -1.64 -6.35
CA ASP A 199 -8.85 -2.92 -5.67
C ASP A 199 -7.63 -3.11 -4.77
N LEU A 200 -7.89 -3.43 -3.49
CA LEU A 200 -6.89 -3.84 -2.51
C LEU A 200 -7.17 -5.30 -2.16
N GLU A 201 -6.23 -6.18 -2.46
CA GLU A 201 -6.37 -7.61 -2.30
C GLU A 201 -5.36 -8.17 -1.31
N HIS A 202 -5.78 -9.17 -0.52
CA HIS A 202 -4.90 -9.94 0.34
C HIS A 202 -4.21 -11.04 -0.47
N THR A 203 -2.93 -10.92 -0.65
CA THR A 203 -2.07 -11.85 -1.38
C THR A 203 -1.23 -12.69 -0.43
N ALA A 204 -0.44 -13.63 -0.96
CA ALA A 204 0.53 -14.39 -0.16
C ALA A 204 1.59 -13.48 0.51
N ASP A 205 1.83 -12.30 -0.06
CA ASP A 205 2.82 -11.32 0.41
C ASP A 205 2.16 -10.11 1.13
N GLY A 206 0.94 -10.28 1.62
CA GLY A 206 0.15 -9.27 2.32
C GLY A 206 -0.80 -8.51 1.40
N TRP A 207 -1.36 -7.41 1.91
CA TRP A 207 -2.31 -6.57 1.20
C TRP A 207 -1.62 -5.72 0.13
N LYS A 208 -2.14 -5.76 -1.11
CA LYS A 208 -1.59 -5.03 -2.27
C LYS A 208 -2.71 -4.39 -3.08
N PHE A 209 -2.48 -3.18 -3.55
CA PHE A 209 -3.31 -2.61 -4.60
C PHE A 209 -3.02 -3.33 -5.92
N THR A 210 -4.06 -3.90 -6.54
CA THR A 210 -3.99 -4.58 -7.84
C THR A 210 -4.45 -3.68 -8.99
N SER A 211 -5.06 -2.53 -8.66
CA SER A 211 -5.33 -1.42 -9.57
C SER A 211 -4.94 -0.10 -8.92
N PHE A 212 -4.44 0.85 -9.71
CA PHE A 212 -4.03 2.17 -9.20
C PHE A 212 -4.10 3.24 -10.28
N VAL A 213 -4.26 4.50 -9.86
CA VAL A 213 -4.28 5.68 -10.75
C VAL A 213 -3.40 6.78 -10.16
N PRO A 214 -2.93 7.76 -10.98
CA PRO A 214 -2.21 8.91 -10.49
C PRO A 214 -2.93 9.62 -9.34
N SER A 215 -2.20 10.06 -8.35
CA SER A 215 -2.75 10.62 -7.10
C SER A 215 -3.49 11.95 -7.29
N ASP A 216 -3.28 12.61 -8.42
CA ASP A 216 -3.93 13.85 -8.81
C ASP A 216 -5.07 13.65 -9.83
N GLY A 217 -5.42 12.40 -10.16
CA GLY A 217 -6.49 12.06 -11.07
C GLY A 217 -6.28 12.55 -12.51
N LEU A 218 -5.01 12.77 -12.92
CA LEU A 218 -4.72 13.10 -14.31
C LEU A 218 -5.23 11.98 -15.22
N ASP A 219 -5.73 12.35 -16.40
CA ASP A 219 -6.30 11.45 -17.43
C ASP A 219 -7.63 10.77 -17.05
N LEU A 220 -8.20 11.05 -15.88
CA LEU A 220 -9.56 10.65 -15.58
C LEU A 220 -10.56 11.62 -16.21
N GLU A 221 -11.56 11.06 -16.90
CA GLU A 221 -12.65 11.88 -17.48
C GLU A 221 -13.53 12.46 -16.36
N ALA A 222 -13.78 13.75 -16.40
CA ALA A 222 -14.71 14.40 -15.47
C ALA A 222 -16.16 14.01 -15.82
N GLU A 223 -16.88 13.41 -14.86
CA GLU A 223 -18.18 12.83 -15.12
C GLU A 223 -19.32 13.83 -15.00
N THR A 224 -19.38 14.69 -14.04
CA THR A 224 -20.57 15.55 -13.90
C THR A 224 -20.23 16.90 -13.29
N VAL A 225 -20.82 17.92 -13.87
CA VAL A 225 -20.73 19.29 -13.37
C VAL A 225 -21.74 19.49 -12.24
N PHE A 226 -21.25 19.61 -11.00
CA PHE A 226 -22.04 20.18 -9.92
C PHE A 226 -21.69 21.66 -9.81
N GLN A 227 -22.64 22.51 -10.18
CA GLN A 227 -22.56 23.91 -9.82
C GLN A 227 -23.09 24.05 -8.39
N PHE A 228 -22.22 24.16 -7.43
CA PHE A 228 -22.60 24.65 -6.11
C PHE A 228 -22.73 26.18 -6.19
N THR A 229 -23.97 26.67 -6.19
CA THR A 229 -24.30 28.10 -6.10
C THR A 229 -24.30 28.53 -4.64
#